data_4ecd5b69f46f3c13269e85cb9bc7d1a4
#
_entry.id   4ecd5b69f46f3c13269e85cb9bc7d1a4
#
_cell.length_a   1.000
_cell.length_b   1.000
_cell.length_c   1.000
_cell.angle_alpha   90.00
_cell.angle_beta   90.00
_cell.angle_gamma   90.00
#
_symmetry.space_group_name_H-M   'P 1'
#
loop_
_entity.id
_entity.type
_entity.pdbx_description
1 polymer ?
#
loop_
_entity_poly.entity_id
_entity_poly.type
_entity_poly.pdbx_seq_one_letter_code
_entity_poly.pdbx_strand_id
1 'polypeptide(L)'
;MRNPERVSLRPLLGGLILLLALTVIGATRFNSAEQREILDRTGSQLSAYTSTAAAMVTVWTGVQRDAVAEMARYDMLRLLAAEIAETDLPVALLRELGETPWTEQEHGRHSGLDARDRQALRDISPHATLIYRKFVEFISRHDFAGAALLDMTLEPVRLVGQGWQADTRTLLKQRRSKGALSGAGMLPVRLQGERLLVDFYCPVTAPGYVSADDSPQGILLVTCDIGKLLGG
;
A
#
# COMPACT_ATOMS: atom_id res chain seq x y z
N MET A 1 98.56 -20.46 -12.48
CA MET A 1 97.24 -21.04 -12.19
C MET A 1 96.46 -20.04 -11.33
N ARG A 2 95.47 -19.35 -11.93
CA ARG A 2 94.56 -18.39 -11.20
C ARG A 2 93.43 -19.16 -10.60
N ASN A 3 93.24 -19.05 -9.28
CA ASN A 3 92.09 -19.61 -8.58
C ASN A 3 90.81 -18.90 -9.06
N PRO A 4 89.78 -19.64 -9.42
CA PRO A 4 88.50 -19.00 -9.72
C PRO A 4 87.92 -18.46 -8.42
N GLU A 5 87.71 -17.13 -8.39
CA GLU A 5 86.93 -16.45 -7.30
C GLU A 5 85.58 -17.11 -7.11
N ARG A 6 85.38 -17.71 -5.97
CA ARG A 6 84.11 -18.22 -5.57
C ARG A 6 83.17 -17.02 -5.34
N VAL A 7 82.40 -16.62 -6.37
CA VAL A 7 81.35 -15.65 -6.26
C VAL A 7 80.38 -16.18 -5.22
N SER A 8 80.34 -15.50 -4.09
CA SER A 8 79.39 -15.85 -3.01
C SER A 8 77.96 -15.67 -3.48
N LEU A 9 77.24 -16.75 -3.74
CA LEU A 9 75.81 -16.78 -4.17
C LEU A 9 74.83 -16.22 -3.09
N ARG A 10 75.29 -16.07 -1.84
CA ARG A 10 74.45 -15.60 -0.71
C ARG A 10 73.89 -14.21 -0.89
N PRO A 11 74.64 -13.15 -1.33
CA PRO A 11 74.02 -11.84 -1.50
C PRO A 11 73.05 -11.79 -2.71
N LEU A 12 73.25 -12.61 -3.74
CA LEU A 12 72.36 -12.71 -4.90
C LEU A 12 71.02 -13.37 -4.49
N LEU A 13 71.10 -14.41 -3.65
CA LEU A 13 69.86 -15.09 -3.12
C LEU A 13 69.04 -14.17 -2.18
N GLY A 14 69.77 -13.39 -1.33
CA GLY A 14 69.07 -12.41 -0.42
C GLY A 14 68.43 -11.29 -1.20
N GLY A 15 69.06 -10.79 -2.27
CA GLY A 15 68.43 -9.77 -3.14
C GLY A 15 67.22 -10.28 -3.88
N LEU A 16 67.27 -11.55 -4.37
CA LEU A 16 66.07 -12.16 -5.04
C LEU A 16 64.91 -12.35 -4.10
N ILE A 17 65.15 -12.80 -2.86
CA ILE A 17 64.12 -12.99 -1.85
C ILE A 17 63.50 -11.63 -1.47
N LEU A 18 64.31 -10.59 -1.31
CA LEU A 18 63.82 -9.25 -0.99
C LEU A 18 62.95 -8.71 -2.14
N LEU A 19 63.35 -8.90 -3.38
CA LEU A 19 62.61 -8.45 -4.56
C LEU A 19 61.30 -9.20 -4.72
N LEU A 20 61.25 -10.50 -4.45
CA LEU A 20 60.01 -11.30 -4.40
C LEU A 20 59.07 -10.83 -3.29
N ALA A 21 59.61 -10.57 -2.09
CA ALA A 21 58.80 -10.07 -0.97
C ALA A 21 58.18 -8.70 -1.27
N LEU A 22 58.95 -7.78 -1.88
CA LEU A 22 58.45 -6.46 -2.29
C LEU A 22 57.39 -6.55 -3.38
N THR A 23 57.54 -7.47 -4.34
CA THR A 23 56.54 -7.69 -5.40
C THR A 23 55.24 -8.25 -4.83
N VAL A 24 55.30 -9.21 -3.92
CA VAL A 24 54.13 -9.77 -3.26
C VAL A 24 53.42 -8.72 -2.39
N ILE A 25 54.15 -7.93 -1.62
CA ILE A 25 53.59 -6.84 -0.80
C ILE A 25 52.97 -5.76 -1.69
N GLY A 26 53.62 -5.40 -2.78
CA GLY A 26 53.10 -4.45 -3.75
C GLY A 26 51.81 -4.93 -4.41
N ALA A 27 51.80 -6.19 -4.87
CA ALA A 27 50.62 -6.79 -5.49
C ALA A 27 49.43 -6.93 -4.54
N THR A 28 49.68 -7.32 -3.28
CA THR A 28 48.60 -7.42 -2.28
C THR A 28 48.02 -6.07 -1.89
N ARG A 29 48.87 -5.03 -1.75
CA ARG A 29 48.39 -3.67 -1.47
C ARG A 29 47.66 -3.06 -2.64
N PHE A 30 48.11 -3.26 -3.86
CA PHE A 30 47.45 -2.79 -5.06
C PHE A 30 46.07 -3.45 -5.22
N ASN A 31 46.01 -4.77 -5.09
CA ASN A 31 44.73 -5.51 -5.16
C ASN A 31 43.75 -5.10 -4.06
N SER A 32 44.23 -4.85 -2.84
CA SER A 32 43.35 -4.40 -1.73
C SER A 32 42.87 -2.97 -1.90
N ALA A 33 43.63 -2.08 -2.53
CA ALA A 33 43.21 -0.72 -2.83
C ALA A 33 42.13 -0.70 -3.95
N GLU A 34 42.36 -1.48 -5.01
CA GLU A 34 41.42 -1.62 -6.12
C GLU A 34 40.10 -2.25 -5.66
N GLN A 35 40.14 -3.29 -4.81
CA GLN A 35 38.94 -3.88 -4.21
C GLN A 35 38.16 -2.89 -3.34
N ARG A 36 38.84 -2.05 -2.55
CA ARG A 36 38.20 -1.01 -1.76
C ARG A 36 37.52 0.04 -2.63
N GLU A 37 38.21 0.50 -3.68
CA GLU A 37 37.64 1.47 -4.62
C GLU A 37 36.41 0.92 -5.32
N ILE A 38 36.40 -0.36 -5.75
CA ILE A 38 35.27 -1.04 -6.35
C ILE A 38 34.11 -1.14 -5.32
N LEU A 39 34.38 -1.54 -4.07
CA LEU A 39 33.39 -1.65 -3.02
C LEU A 39 32.79 -0.29 -2.67
N ASP A 40 33.58 0.76 -2.54
CA ASP A 40 33.14 2.12 -2.24
C ASP A 40 32.29 2.69 -3.39
N ARG A 41 32.71 2.46 -4.64
CA ARG A 41 31.95 2.88 -5.82
C ARG A 41 30.62 2.13 -5.96
N THR A 42 30.64 0.81 -5.75
CA THR A 42 29.42 -0.01 -5.78
C THR A 42 28.50 0.35 -4.61
N GLY A 43 29.05 0.56 -3.42
CA GLY A 43 28.31 0.98 -2.24
C GLY A 43 27.63 2.35 -2.45
N SER A 44 28.34 3.32 -3.02
CA SER A 44 27.77 4.64 -3.32
C SER A 44 26.68 4.58 -4.40
N GLN A 45 26.87 3.76 -5.43
CA GLN A 45 25.84 3.53 -6.45
C GLN A 45 24.58 2.86 -5.87
N LEU A 46 24.75 1.80 -5.07
CA LEU A 46 23.63 1.14 -4.39
C LEU A 46 22.91 2.10 -3.44
N SER A 47 23.64 2.92 -2.70
CA SER A 47 23.05 3.95 -1.84
C SER A 47 22.25 4.98 -2.63
N ALA A 48 22.75 5.43 -3.78
CA ALA A 48 22.03 6.33 -4.66
C ALA A 48 20.76 5.69 -5.24
N TYR A 49 20.84 4.42 -5.69
CA TYR A 49 19.65 3.70 -6.18
C TYR A 49 18.61 3.49 -5.10
N THR A 50 19.01 3.07 -3.89
CA THR A 50 18.07 2.88 -2.78
C THR A 50 17.45 4.18 -2.33
N SER A 51 18.19 5.28 -2.29
CA SER A 51 17.66 6.62 -1.99
C SER A 51 16.65 7.07 -3.04
N THR A 52 16.94 6.89 -4.32
CA THR A 52 16.04 7.22 -5.42
C THR A 52 14.76 6.38 -5.37
N ALA A 53 14.89 5.07 -5.16
CA ALA A 53 13.75 4.17 -5.02
C ALA A 53 12.87 4.55 -3.82
N ALA A 54 13.47 4.86 -2.67
CA ALA A 54 12.75 5.31 -1.48
C ALA A 54 12.00 6.63 -1.75
N ALA A 55 12.62 7.58 -2.46
CA ALA A 55 11.96 8.83 -2.85
C ALA A 55 10.77 8.57 -3.79
N MET A 56 10.93 7.70 -4.79
CA MET A 56 9.84 7.32 -5.69
C MET A 56 8.67 6.68 -4.95
N VAL A 57 8.94 5.75 -4.04
CA VAL A 57 7.89 5.11 -3.20
C VAL A 57 7.19 6.16 -2.34
N THR A 58 7.92 7.11 -1.76
CA THR A 58 7.36 8.19 -0.95
C THR A 58 6.44 9.09 -1.76
N VAL A 59 6.85 9.50 -2.94
CA VAL A 59 6.02 10.32 -3.85
C VAL A 59 4.78 9.54 -4.28
N TRP A 60 4.96 8.29 -4.70
CA TRP A 60 3.85 7.44 -5.13
C TRP A 60 2.83 7.23 -4.01
N THR A 61 3.27 6.89 -2.78
CA THR A 61 2.36 6.71 -1.65
C THR A 61 1.62 8.01 -1.29
N GLY A 62 2.28 9.15 -1.44
CA GLY A 62 1.65 10.47 -1.29
C GLY A 62 0.51 10.66 -2.28
N VAL A 63 0.77 10.45 -3.58
CA VAL A 63 -0.23 10.57 -4.64
C VAL A 63 -1.42 9.65 -4.42
N GLN A 64 -1.19 8.38 -4.05
CA GLN A 64 -2.27 7.44 -3.78
C GLN A 64 -3.10 7.84 -2.56
N ARG A 65 -2.44 8.26 -1.49
CA ARG A 65 -3.13 8.75 -0.29
C ARG A 65 -4.01 9.97 -0.59
N ASP A 66 -3.50 10.90 -1.39
CA ASP A 66 -4.24 12.11 -1.75
C ASP A 66 -5.45 11.79 -2.64
N ALA A 67 -5.31 10.85 -3.60
CA ALA A 67 -6.43 10.36 -4.40
C ALA A 67 -7.52 9.70 -3.52
N VAL A 68 -7.13 8.89 -2.53
CA VAL A 68 -8.07 8.28 -1.59
C VAL A 68 -8.74 9.35 -0.71
N ALA A 69 -8.01 10.37 -0.26
CA ALA A 69 -8.57 11.47 0.51
C ALA A 69 -9.54 12.32 -0.33
N GLU A 70 -9.26 12.53 -1.60
CA GLU A 70 -10.18 13.22 -2.53
C GLU A 70 -11.46 12.42 -2.73
N MET A 71 -11.35 11.10 -2.96
CA MET A 71 -12.53 10.23 -3.08
C MET A 71 -13.36 10.20 -1.78
N ALA A 72 -12.73 10.21 -0.61
CA ALA A 72 -13.42 10.25 0.68
C ALA A 72 -14.20 11.57 0.90
N ARG A 73 -13.82 12.66 0.23
CA ARG A 73 -14.51 13.96 0.25
C ARG A 73 -15.63 14.07 -0.76
N TYR A 74 -15.82 13.06 -1.61
CA TYR A 74 -16.88 13.07 -2.60
C TYR A 74 -18.26 13.10 -1.90
N ASP A 75 -19.06 14.15 -2.15
CA ASP A 75 -20.29 14.41 -1.37
C ASP A 75 -21.27 13.25 -1.36
N MET A 76 -21.42 12.55 -2.49
CA MET A 76 -22.32 11.39 -2.54
C MET A 76 -21.83 10.20 -1.71
N LEU A 77 -20.51 10.01 -1.58
CA LEU A 77 -19.93 8.99 -0.69
C LEU A 77 -20.17 9.37 0.77
N ARG A 78 -20.00 10.64 1.10
CA ARG A 78 -20.23 11.19 2.43
C ARG A 78 -21.72 11.09 2.83
N LEU A 79 -22.61 11.39 1.89
CA LEU A 79 -24.05 11.25 2.08
C LEU A 79 -24.41 9.78 2.31
N LEU A 80 -23.95 8.87 1.45
CA LEU A 80 -24.18 7.43 1.61
C LEU A 80 -23.67 6.91 2.97
N ALA A 81 -22.47 7.33 3.40
CA ALA A 81 -21.92 6.93 4.69
C ALA A 81 -22.80 7.41 5.86
N ALA A 82 -23.33 8.65 5.79
CA ALA A 82 -24.23 9.19 6.78
C ALA A 82 -25.57 8.43 6.81
N GLU A 83 -26.19 8.16 5.66
CA GLU A 83 -27.42 7.39 5.54
C GLU A 83 -27.28 5.98 6.12
N ILE A 84 -26.13 5.32 5.84
CA ILE A 84 -25.82 4.00 6.41
C ILE A 84 -25.66 4.07 7.93
N ALA A 85 -25.02 5.10 8.45
CA ALA A 85 -24.82 5.28 9.89
C ALA A 85 -26.11 5.54 10.65
N GLU A 86 -27.11 6.14 10.00
CA GLU A 86 -28.44 6.43 10.58
C GLU A 86 -29.43 5.27 10.46
N THR A 87 -29.10 4.26 9.64
CA THR A 87 -29.99 3.12 9.43
C THR A 87 -29.63 1.93 10.31
N ASP A 88 -30.64 1.20 10.78
CA ASP A 88 -30.50 -0.08 11.49
C ASP A 88 -30.42 -1.29 10.53
N LEU A 89 -30.29 -1.05 9.22
CA LEU A 89 -30.27 -2.13 8.23
C LEU A 89 -29.09 -3.08 8.45
N PRO A 90 -29.31 -4.39 8.38
CA PRO A 90 -28.22 -5.36 8.42
C PRO A 90 -27.22 -5.11 7.28
N VAL A 91 -25.93 -5.10 7.60
CA VAL A 91 -24.84 -4.91 6.62
C VAL A 91 -24.91 -5.91 5.46
N ALA A 92 -25.41 -7.12 5.70
CA ALA A 92 -25.62 -8.12 4.66
C ALA A 92 -26.57 -7.62 3.56
N LEU A 93 -27.63 -6.91 3.91
CA LEU A 93 -28.58 -6.32 2.94
C LEU A 93 -27.94 -5.18 2.15
N LEU A 94 -27.14 -4.35 2.82
CA LEU A 94 -26.43 -3.24 2.16
C LEU A 94 -25.40 -3.76 1.13
N ARG A 95 -24.78 -4.91 1.39
CA ARG A 95 -23.88 -5.58 0.43
C ARG A 95 -24.58 -6.09 -0.82
N GLU A 96 -25.84 -6.50 -0.68
CA GLU A 96 -26.63 -7.02 -1.81
C GLU A 96 -27.12 -5.91 -2.75
N LEU A 97 -27.07 -4.65 -2.34
CA LEU A 97 -27.32 -3.51 -3.22
C LEU A 97 -26.28 -3.52 -4.35
N GLY A 98 -26.65 -4.05 -5.51
CA GLY A 98 -25.77 -4.37 -6.63
C GLY A 98 -25.45 -3.17 -7.54
N GLU A 99 -25.05 -3.50 -8.78
CA GLU A 99 -24.79 -2.53 -9.85
C GLU A 99 -26.08 -1.82 -10.29
N THR A 100 -27.23 -2.44 -10.01
CA THR A 100 -28.56 -1.92 -10.32
C THR A 100 -29.25 -1.44 -9.04
N PRO A 101 -30.07 -0.37 -9.13
CA PRO A 101 -30.91 0.05 -8.00
C PRO A 101 -31.84 -1.08 -7.58
N TRP A 102 -32.10 -1.15 -6.28
CA TRP A 102 -33.06 -2.10 -5.72
C TRP A 102 -34.47 -1.88 -6.31
N THR A 103 -35.10 -2.95 -6.78
CA THR A 103 -36.42 -2.90 -7.40
C THR A 103 -37.45 -3.72 -6.61
N GLU A 104 -38.72 -3.38 -6.76
CA GLU A 104 -39.80 -4.12 -6.10
C GLU A 104 -39.90 -5.58 -6.50
N GLN A 105 -39.44 -5.95 -7.67
CA GLN A 105 -39.39 -7.34 -8.16
C GLN A 105 -38.43 -8.23 -7.36
N GLU A 106 -37.45 -7.66 -6.65
CA GLU A 106 -36.55 -8.37 -5.75
C GLU A 106 -37.19 -8.65 -4.36
N HIS A 107 -38.41 -8.17 -4.11
CA HIS A 107 -39.16 -8.37 -2.84
C HIS A 107 -39.30 -9.85 -2.44
N GLY A 108 -39.37 -10.76 -3.40
CA GLY A 108 -39.45 -12.20 -3.12
C GLY A 108 -38.27 -12.78 -2.37
N ARG A 109 -37.09 -12.14 -2.48
CA ARG A 109 -35.85 -12.55 -1.77
C ARG A 109 -35.78 -11.99 -0.34
N HIS A 110 -36.50 -10.91 -0.06
CA HIS A 110 -36.45 -10.17 1.22
C HIS A 110 -37.83 -10.15 1.92
N SER A 111 -38.55 -11.25 1.83
CA SER A 111 -39.92 -11.34 2.38
C SER A 111 -40.03 -11.13 3.90
N GLY A 112 -38.91 -11.15 4.63
CA GLY A 112 -38.88 -10.92 6.07
C GLY A 112 -38.67 -9.47 6.51
N LEU A 113 -38.45 -8.53 5.57
CA LEU A 113 -38.21 -7.13 5.90
C LEU A 113 -39.52 -6.42 6.26
N ASP A 114 -39.46 -5.56 7.26
CA ASP A 114 -40.58 -4.70 7.60
C ASP A 114 -40.73 -3.53 6.61
N ALA A 115 -41.77 -2.72 6.78
CA ALA A 115 -42.03 -1.60 5.87
C ALA A 115 -40.99 -0.47 6.00
N ARG A 116 -40.41 -0.29 7.19
CA ARG A 116 -39.38 0.72 7.48
C ARG A 116 -38.08 0.35 6.79
N ASP A 117 -37.64 -0.91 6.90
CA ASP A 117 -36.42 -1.42 6.28
C ASP A 117 -36.51 -1.36 4.76
N ARG A 118 -37.66 -1.71 4.18
CA ARG A 118 -37.90 -1.58 2.74
C ARG A 118 -37.84 -0.14 2.26
N GLN A 119 -38.36 0.80 3.03
CA GLN A 119 -38.23 2.21 2.69
C GLN A 119 -36.80 2.69 2.75
N ALA A 120 -36.07 2.35 3.81
CA ALA A 120 -34.67 2.69 3.95
C ALA A 120 -33.82 2.12 2.78
N LEU A 121 -34.08 0.87 2.35
CA LEU A 121 -33.40 0.28 1.18
C LEU A 121 -33.71 1.05 -0.12
N ARG A 122 -34.96 1.50 -0.31
CA ARG A 122 -35.33 2.30 -1.48
C ARG A 122 -34.59 3.64 -1.51
N ASP A 123 -34.45 4.28 -0.36
CA ASP A 123 -33.81 5.58 -0.23
C ASP A 123 -32.29 5.49 -0.44
N ILE A 124 -31.64 4.47 0.12
CA ILE A 124 -30.17 4.27 0.05
C ILE A 124 -29.73 3.69 -1.31
N SER A 125 -30.53 2.83 -1.94
CA SER A 125 -30.14 2.07 -3.12
C SER A 125 -29.66 2.93 -4.30
N PRO A 126 -30.26 4.06 -4.67
CA PRO A 126 -29.76 4.90 -5.75
C PRO A 126 -28.37 5.44 -5.47
N HIS A 127 -28.11 5.89 -4.23
CA HIS A 127 -26.80 6.39 -3.80
C HIS A 127 -25.76 5.28 -3.79
N ALA A 128 -26.11 4.10 -3.26
CA ALA A 128 -25.24 2.92 -3.27
C ALA A 128 -24.84 2.50 -4.68
N THR A 129 -25.78 2.51 -5.63
CA THR A 129 -25.53 2.20 -7.05
C THR A 129 -24.61 3.25 -7.69
N LEU A 130 -24.83 4.53 -7.43
CA LEU A 130 -23.98 5.61 -7.94
C LEU A 130 -22.55 5.46 -7.41
N ILE A 131 -22.39 5.20 -6.12
CA ILE A 131 -21.08 4.99 -5.51
C ILE A 131 -20.39 3.74 -6.04
N TYR A 132 -21.13 2.66 -6.29
CA TYR A 132 -20.56 1.49 -6.95
C TYR A 132 -19.90 1.86 -8.30
N ARG A 133 -20.62 2.57 -9.17
CA ARG A 133 -20.11 3.01 -10.46
C ARG A 133 -18.89 3.94 -10.31
N LYS A 134 -18.93 4.84 -9.32
CA LYS A 134 -17.79 5.72 -8.99
C LYS A 134 -16.58 4.93 -8.49
N PHE A 135 -16.77 3.89 -7.71
CA PHE A 135 -15.67 3.02 -7.29
C PHE A 135 -15.06 2.29 -8.47
N VAL A 136 -15.87 1.75 -9.39
CA VAL A 136 -15.35 1.10 -10.61
C VAL A 136 -14.53 2.08 -11.45
N GLU A 137 -15.03 3.31 -11.68
CA GLU A 137 -14.30 4.36 -12.38
C GLU A 137 -13.00 4.74 -11.67
N PHE A 138 -13.05 4.92 -10.36
CA PHE A 138 -11.91 5.31 -9.52
C PHE A 138 -10.82 4.26 -9.51
N ILE A 139 -11.18 2.98 -9.33
CA ILE A 139 -10.27 1.84 -9.39
C ILE A 139 -9.57 1.78 -10.74
N SER A 140 -10.33 1.89 -11.85
CA SER A 140 -9.79 1.84 -13.20
C SER A 140 -8.85 3.00 -13.50
N ARG A 141 -9.20 4.22 -13.06
CA ARG A 141 -8.39 5.43 -13.30
C ARG A 141 -7.04 5.40 -12.59
N HIS A 142 -6.99 4.86 -11.40
CA HIS A 142 -5.80 4.86 -10.55
C HIS A 142 -5.07 3.51 -10.48
N ASP A 143 -5.51 2.51 -11.28
CA ASP A 143 -4.99 1.14 -11.28
C ASP A 143 -5.00 0.48 -9.89
N PHE A 144 -6.06 0.74 -9.12
CA PHE A 144 -6.25 0.11 -7.83
C PHE A 144 -6.76 -1.33 -7.98
N ALA A 145 -6.48 -2.20 -7.02
CA ALA A 145 -6.99 -3.57 -7.01
C ALA A 145 -8.44 -3.65 -6.49
N GLY A 146 -8.85 -2.70 -5.66
CA GLY A 146 -10.21 -2.62 -5.14
C GLY A 146 -10.45 -1.43 -4.24
N ALA A 147 -11.73 -1.15 -3.96
CA ALA A 147 -12.19 -0.15 -3.00
C ALA A 147 -13.36 -0.68 -2.17
N ALA A 148 -13.43 -0.28 -0.92
CA ALA A 148 -14.51 -0.62 -0.01
C ALA A 148 -14.93 0.60 0.82
N LEU A 149 -16.22 0.79 1.01
CA LEU A 149 -16.78 1.60 2.08
C LEU A 149 -17.09 0.68 3.25
N LEU A 150 -16.52 0.99 4.40
CA LEU A 150 -16.74 0.30 5.65
C LEU A 150 -17.63 1.15 6.55
N ASP A 151 -18.51 0.50 7.32
CA ASP A 151 -19.20 1.16 8.42
C ASP A 151 -18.25 1.39 9.62
N MET A 152 -18.79 1.98 10.67
CA MET A 152 -18.01 2.23 11.91
C MET A 152 -17.76 0.96 12.72
N THR A 153 -18.36 -0.19 12.38
CA THR A 153 -18.02 -1.51 12.94
C THR A 153 -16.87 -2.18 12.17
N LEU A 154 -16.41 -1.52 11.09
CA LEU A 154 -15.39 -2.01 10.16
C LEU A 154 -15.87 -3.23 9.35
N GLU A 155 -17.17 -3.27 9.05
CA GLU A 155 -17.74 -4.21 8.10
C GLU A 155 -17.89 -3.53 6.74
N PRO A 156 -17.57 -4.21 5.64
CA PRO A 156 -17.73 -3.65 4.32
C PRO A 156 -19.23 -3.57 3.95
N VAL A 157 -19.72 -2.37 3.78
CA VAL A 157 -21.07 -2.09 3.30
C VAL A 157 -21.13 -1.97 1.79
N ARG A 158 -19.99 -1.61 1.18
CA ARG A 158 -19.81 -1.58 -0.27
C ARG A 158 -18.43 -2.05 -0.63
N LEU A 159 -18.33 -2.93 -1.63
CA LEU A 159 -17.07 -3.51 -2.07
C LEU A 159 -17.05 -3.60 -3.60
N VAL A 160 -15.93 -3.17 -4.20
CA VAL A 160 -15.65 -3.32 -5.63
C VAL A 160 -14.22 -3.83 -5.78
N GLY A 161 -14.03 -4.84 -6.63
CA GLY A 161 -12.70 -5.44 -6.85
C GLY A 161 -12.24 -6.32 -5.70
N GLN A 162 -10.91 -6.45 -5.58
CA GLN A 162 -10.27 -7.29 -4.57
C GLN A 162 -9.59 -6.40 -3.53
N GLY A 163 -9.56 -6.83 -2.28
CA GLY A 163 -8.76 -6.11 -1.28
C GLY A 163 -9.21 -6.28 0.15
N TRP A 164 -10.50 -6.40 0.42
CA TRP A 164 -10.99 -6.58 1.77
C TRP A 164 -10.67 -7.97 2.32
N GLN A 165 -10.03 -8.01 3.50
CA GLN A 165 -9.74 -9.25 4.22
C GLN A 165 -9.90 -9.07 5.74
N ALA A 166 -10.05 -10.18 6.46
CA ALA A 166 -10.15 -10.19 7.92
C ALA A 166 -8.93 -9.54 8.61
N ASP A 167 -7.74 -9.71 8.04
CA ASP A 167 -6.50 -9.11 8.56
C ASP A 167 -6.52 -7.59 8.45
N THR A 168 -7.06 -7.03 7.36
CA THR A 168 -7.25 -5.58 7.18
C THR A 168 -8.14 -5.01 8.29
N ARG A 169 -9.22 -5.72 8.63
CA ARG A 169 -10.11 -5.34 9.74
C ARG A 169 -9.37 -5.28 11.07
N THR A 170 -8.54 -6.28 11.34
CA THR A 170 -7.74 -6.33 12.58
C THR A 170 -6.77 -5.14 12.67
N LEU A 171 -6.08 -4.81 11.58
CA LEU A 171 -5.18 -3.67 11.51
C LEU A 171 -5.90 -2.34 11.70
N LEU A 172 -7.08 -2.17 11.10
CA LEU A 172 -7.92 -0.96 11.28
C LEU A 172 -8.40 -0.83 12.72
N LYS A 173 -8.81 -1.94 13.38
CA LYS A 173 -9.18 -1.94 14.80
C LYS A 173 -8.03 -1.48 15.68
N GLN A 174 -6.82 -1.97 15.42
CA GLN A 174 -5.61 -1.54 16.16
C GLN A 174 -5.30 -0.05 15.95
N ARG A 175 -5.48 0.47 14.73
CA ARG A 175 -5.31 1.90 14.43
C ARG A 175 -6.34 2.74 15.13
N ARG A 176 -7.59 2.31 15.13
CA ARG A 176 -8.70 3.00 15.81
C ARG A 176 -8.48 3.08 17.32
N SER A 177 -8.07 1.99 17.97
CA SER A 177 -7.79 1.98 19.41
C SER A 177 -6.64 2.91 19.81
N LYS A 178 -5.75 3.26 18.88
CA LYS A 178 -4.65 4.21 19.06
C LYS A 178 -5.01 5.66 18.68
N GLY A 179 -6.27 5.94 18.34
CA GLY A 179 -6.69 7.27 17.85
C GLY A 179 -6.12 7.67 16.49
N ALA A 180 -5.55 6.71 15.73
CA ALA A 180 -4.81 6.98 14.50
C ALA A 180 -5.69 6.93 13.22
N LEU A 181 -7.01 6.96 13.35
CA LEU A 181 -7.96 7.02 12.22
C LEU A 181 -8.51 8.43 11.98
N SER A 182 -7.80 9.47 12.39
CA SER A 182 -8.25 10.87 12.25
C SER A 182 -8.01 11.47 10.85
N GLY A 183 -7.34 10.76 9.95
CA GLY A 183 -7.04 11.22 8.60
C GLY A 183 -6.66 10.08 7.66
N ALA A 184 -6.35 10.43 6.41
CA ALA A 184 -5.90 9.46 5.42
C ALA A 184 -4.57 8.82 5.84
N GLY A 185 -4.50 7.50 5.73
CA GLY A 185 -3.33 6.73 6.12
C GLY A 185 -3.12 5.49 5.28
N MET A 186 -2.06 4.76 5.61
CA MET A 186 -1.67 3.53 4.94
C MET A 186 -1.50 2.42 5.97
N LEU A 187 -1.95 1.22 5.65
CA LEU A 187 -1.68 0.00 6.43
C LEU A 187 -0.37 -0.64 5.97
N PRO A 188 0.21 -1.53 6.80
CA PRO A 188 1.38 -2.31 6.39
C PRO A 188 1.14 -3.08 5.10
N VAL A 189 2.20 -3.21 4.30
CA VAL A 189 2.19 -4.06 3.11
C VAL A 189 1.93 -5.51 3.52
N ARG A 190 1.09 -6.20 2.76
CA ARG A 190 0.77 -7.61 2.96
C ARG A 190 0.97 -8.42 1.69
N LEU A 191 1.33 -9.68 1.85
CA LEU A 191 1.43 -10.64 0.76
C LEU A 191 0.11 -11.43 0.68
N GLN A 192 -0.49 -11.46 -0.52
CA GLN A 192 -1.69 -12.26 -0.80
C GLN A 192 -1.43 -13.12 -2.05
N GLY A 193 -1.13 -14.39 -1.85
CA GLY A 193 -0.57 -15.21 -2.92
C GLY A 193 0.76 -14.64 -3.38
N GLU A 194 0.88 -14.33 -4.67
CA GLU A 194 2.06 -13.70 -5.27
C GLU A 194 1.98 -12.17 -5.34
N ARG A 195 0.89 -11.56 -4.84
CA ARG A 195 0.67 -10.11 -4.92
C ARG A 195 1.11 -9.42 -3.65
N LEU A 196 1.83 -8.33 -3.82
CA LEU A 196 2.15 -7.39 -2.75
C LEU A 196 1.09 -6.29 -2.72
N LEU A 197 0.26 -6.31 -1.69
CA LEU A 197 -0.84 -5.38 -1.54
C LEU A 197 -0.56 -4.38 -0.42
N VAL A 198 -1.02 -3.16 -0.63
CA VAL A 198 -1.07 -2.10 0.38
C VAL A 198 -2.46 -1.49 0.41
N ASP A 199 -2.97 -1.27 1.60
CA ASP A 199 -4.27 -0.66 1.81
C ASP A 199 -4.10 0.78 2.28
N PHE A 200 -4.75 1.71 1.57
CA PHE A 200 -4.93 3.10 1.98
C PHE A 200 -6.31 3.25 2.58
N TYR A 201 -6.43 4.04 3.63
CA TYR A 201 -7.71 4.33 4.28
C TYR A 201 -7.90 5.82 4.49
N CYS A 202 -9.15 6.26 4.47
CA CYS A 202 -9.53 7.61 4.85
C CYS A 202 -10.89 7.58 5.56
N PRO A 203 -11.02 8.23 6.73
CA PRO A 203 -12.33 8.43 7.35
C PRO A 203 -13.25 9.23 6.43
N VAL A 204 -14.52 8.86 6.41
CA VAL A 204 -15.56 9.55 5.67
C VAL A 204 -16.49 10.22 6.68
N THR A 205 -16.56 11.53 6.67
CA THR A 205 -17.46 12.33 7.54
C THR A 205 -18.72 12.71 6.80
N ALA A 206 -19.82 12.97 7.51
CA ALA A 206 -21.05 13.50 6.90
C ALA A 206 -20.79 14.83 6.19
N PRO A 207 -21.53 15.17 5.11
CA PRO A 207 -21.53 16.53 4.55
C PRO A 207 -21.97 17.53 5.62
N GLY A 208 -21.40 18.75 5.62
CA GLY A 208 -21.72 19.77 6.62
C GLY A 208 -23.17 20.26 6.61
N TYR A 209 -23.91 20.04 5.51
CA TYR A 209 -25.35 20.29 5.43
C TYR A 209 -26.22 19.17 6.00
N VAL A 210 -25.63 17.98 6.26
CA VAL A 210 -26.32 16.84 6.91
C VAL A 210 -26.04 16.84 8.41
N SER A 211 -24.77 17.04 8.78
CA SER A 211 -24.35 17.10 10.18
C SER A 211 -23.24 18.11 10.38
N ALA A 212 -23.31 18.89 11.44
CA ALA A 212 -22.21 19.77 11.87
C ALA A 212 -21.11 19.00 12.62
N ASP A 213 -21.33 17.71 12.92
CA ASP A 213 -20.37 16.86 13.59
C ASP A 213 -19.39 16.28 12.57
N ASP A 214 -18.09 16.59 12.75
CA ASP A 214 -16.99 16.05 11.93
C ASP A 214 -16.62 14.60 12.30
N SER A 215 -17.45 13.93 13.11
CA SER A 215 -17.18 12.51 13.44
C SER A 215 -17.27 11.64 12.21
N PRO A 216 -16.37 10.64 12.07
CA PRO A 216 -16.42 9.70 10.96
C PRO A 216 -17.71 8.88 10.98
N GLN A 217 -18.37 8.80 9.83
CA GLN A 217 -19.57 7.97 9.60
C GLN A 217 -19.22 6.66 8.89
N GLY A 218 -18.01 6.56 8.33
CA GLY A 218 -17.49 5.37 7.68
C GLY A 218 -16.00 5.49 7.40
N ILE A 219 -15.46 4.48 6.75
CA ILE A 219 -14.05 4.45 6.32
C ILE A 219 -13.99 4.01 4.87
N LEU A 220 -13.42 4.85 4.01
CA LEU A 220 -13.01 4.44 2.67
C LEU A 220 -11.71 3.66 2.78
N LEU A 221 -11.68 2.46 2.23
CA LEU A 221 -10.50 1.60 2.11
C LEU A 221 -10.22 1.37 0.63
N VAL A 222 -8.98 1.52 0.21
CA VAL A 222 -8.55 1.31 -1.18
C VAL A 222 -7.30 0.45 -1.18
N THR A 223 -7.32 -0.62 -1.98
CA THR A 223 -6.22 -1.57 -2.08
C THR A 223 -5.44 -1.36 -3.37
N CYS A 224 -4.13 -1.24 -3.26
CA CYS A 224 -3.18 -1.17 -4.37
C CYS A 224 -2.37 -2.46 -4.46
N ASP A 225 -2.10 -2.90 -5.69
CA ASP A 225 -1.13 -3.97 -5.98
C ASP A 225 0.22 -3.33 -6.34
N ILE A 226 1.13 -3.27 -5.37
CA ILE A 226 2.46 -2.70 -5.58
C ILE A 226 3.38 -3.65 -6.35
N GLY A 227 3.03 -4.94 -6.48
CA GLY A 227 3.77 -5.88 -7.33
C GLY A 227 3.79 -5.44 -8.78
N LYS A 228 2.71 -4.82 -9.25
CA LYS A 228 2.64 -4.23 -10.61
C LYS A 228 3.61 -3.07 -10.83
N LEU A 229 3.93 -2.30 -9.79
CA LEU A 229 4.92 -1.21 -9.83
C LEU A 229 6.36 -1.71 -9.91
N LEU A 230 6.62 -2.89 -9.35
CA LEU A 230 7.97 -3.45 -9.23
C LEU A 230 8.31 -4.41 -10.37
N GLY A 231 7.32 -4.89 -11.13
CA GLY A 231 7.46 -5.90 -12.19
C GLY A 231 7.20 -5.38 -13.61
N GLY A 232 6.99 -4.04 -13.76
CA GLY A 232 6.82 -3.40 -15.07
C GLY A 232 8.12 -3.16 -15.81
#